data_ae5e79b208bb35a0e9009efecbe981c4
#
_entry.id   ae5e79b208bb35a0e9009efecbe981c4
#
_cell.length_a   1.000
_cell.length_b   1.000
_cell.length_c   1.000
_cell.angle_alpha   90.00
_cell.angle_beta   90.00
_cell.angle_gamma   90.00
#
_symmetry.space_group_name_H-M   'P 1'
#
loop_
_entity.id
_entity.type
_entity.pdbx_description
1 polymer ?
#
loop_
_entity_poly.entity_id
_entity_poly.type
_entity_poly.pdbx_seq_one_letter_code
_entity_poly.pdbx_strand_id
1 'polypeptide(L)'
;SAVVYEGETAFLQLVEAIGTDQDFNEIPNLLWRDDLGIHVSPVTSSESMSDLPPPDFDGLPMEKYFVPEPVLPYLATRGCYWGRCEFCDHGEGYTAGYRTKKIQEIIEEVKFLRDKYSTYHFHFTDESYPPALFTKLSRRLIDDKLDIAWTTHMRFEESLLEEQVWKDVAESGCKYLHFGYESGNQRV
;
A
#
# COMPACT_ATOMS: atom_id res chain seq x y z
N SER A 1 18.39 16.96 -5.91
CA SER A 1 17.98 15.66 -6.46
C SER A 1 16.50 15.42 -6.23
N ALA A 2 15.88 14.59 -7.05
CA ALA A 2 14.51 14.11 -6.93
C ALA A 2 14.47 12.66 -7.38
N VAL A 3 13.51 11.90 -6.89
CA VAL A 3 13.24 10.53 -7.35
C VAL A 3 11.92 10.53 -8.10
N VAL A 4 11.87 9.84 -9.23
CA VAL A 4 10.65 9.64 -10.02
C VAL A 4 10.10 8.24 -9.79
N TYR A 5 8.79 8.10 -9.84
CA TYR A 5 8.07 6.86 -9.55
C TYR A 5 8.28 6.37 -8.10
N GLU A 6 8.57 5.09 -7.93
CA GLU A 6 8.81 4.48 -6.61
C GLU A 6 10.23 4.82 -6.15
N GLY A 7 10.35 5.25 -4.91
CA GLY A 7 11.55 5.89 -4.42
C GLY A 7 12.35 5.10 -3.38
N GLU A 8 11.85 3.99 -2.91
CA GLU A 8 12.43 3.29 -1.77
C GLU A 8 13.87 2.87 -2.03
N THR A 9 14.09 2.09 -3.08
CA THR A 9 15.44 1.64 -3.47
C THR A 9 16.31 2.81 -3.94
N ALA A 10 15.77 3.70 -4.75
CA ALA A 10 16.52 4.84 -5.28
C ALA A 10 16.96 5.81 -4.16
N PHE A 11 16.09 6.06 -3.18
CA PHE A 11 16.43 6.92 -2.05
C PHE A 11 17.46 6.27 -1.13
N LEU A 12 17.33 4.97 -0.85
CA LEU A 12 18.33 4.23 -0.08
C LEU A 12 19.72 4.32 -0.75
N GLN A 13 19.81 4.00 -2.05
CA GLN A 13 21.05 4.06 -2.80
C GLN A 13 21.62 5.48 -2.87
N LEU A 14 20.78 6.50 -2.99
CA LEU A 14 21.24 7.89 -2.94
C LEU A 14 21.87 8.23 -1.58
N VAL A 15 21.24 7.83 -0.47
CA VAL A 15 21.77 8.08 0.88
C VAL A 15 23.12 7.36 1.07
N GLU A 16 23.25 6.13 0.58
CA GLU A 16 24.48 5.35 0.65
C GLU A 16 25.59 5.95 -0.24
N ALA A 17 25.23 6.54 -1.37
CA ALA A 17 26.17 7.16 -2.31
C ALA A 17 26.70 8.53 -1.83
N ILE A 18 25.98 9.24 -0.97
CA ILE A 18 26.39 10.56 -0.47
C ILE A 18 27.71 10.44 0.30
N GLY A 19 28.73 11.19 -0.14
CA GLY A 19 30.06 11.18 0.45
C GLY A 19 30.96 10.04 -0.02
N THR A 20 30.56 9.32 -1.06
CA THR A 20 31.36 8.31 -1.75
C THR A 20 31.66 8.75 -3.18
N ASP A 21 32.47 7.96 -3.90
CA ASP A 21 32.77 8.16 -5.33
C ASP A 21 31.76 7.45 -6.26
N GLN A 22 30.59 7.03 -5.74
CA GLN A 22 29.58 6.34 -6.54
C GLN A 22 28.96 7.29 -7.57
N ASP A 23 28.82 6.84 -8.81
CA ASP A 23 28.16 7.59 -9.88
C ASP A 23 26.66 7.59 -9.67
N PHE A 24 26.06 8.76 -9.52
CA PHE A 24 24.62 8.93 -9.38
C PHE A 24 23.82 8.48 -10.61
N ASN A 25 24.44 8.38 -11.77
CA ASN A 25 23.81 7.82 -12.98
C ASN A 25 23.46 6.32 -12.84
N GLU A 26 24.12 5.61 -11.91
CA GLU A 26 23.84 4.20 -11.62
C GLU A 26 22.63 4.01 -10.70
N ILE A 27 22.16 5.08 -10.04
CA ILE A 27 21.01 5.03 -9.15
C ILE A 27 19.72 5.12 -9.99
N PRO A 28 18.89 4.11 -10.04
CA PRO A 28 17.68 4.12 -10.87
C PRO A 28 16.70 5.19 -10.40
N ASN A 29 15.88 5.67 -11.32
CA ASN A 29 14.81 6.63 -11.05
C ASN A 29 15.26 7.97 -10.44
N LEU A 30 16.56 8.28 -10.44
CA LEU A 30 17.11 9.50 -9.85
C LEU A 30 17.18 10.62 -10.88
N LEU A 31 16.70 11.81 -10.50
CA LEU A 31 17.03 13.07 -11.14
C LEU A 31 17.97 13.85 -10.23
N TRP A 32 19.06 14.32 -10.76
CA TRP A 32 20.02 15.11 -10.01
C TRP A 32 20.62 16.25 -10.85
N ARG A 33 21.27 17.18 -10.22
CA ARG A 33 21.87 18.35 -10.88
C ARG A 33 23.27 18.61 -10.35
N ASP A 34 24.15 18.93 -11.26
CA ASP A 34 25.48 19.48 -11.02
C ASP A 34 25.69 20.79 -11.82
N ASP A 35 26.96 21.21 -11.95
CA ASP A 35 27.34 22.41 -12.71
C ASP A 35 27.17 22.23 -14.23
N LEU A 36 27.07 21.00 -14.71
CA LEU A 36 26.88 20.66 -16.13
C LEU A 36 25.38 20.64 -16.52
N GLY A 37 24.48 20.55 -15.55
CA GLY A 37 23.07 20.57 -15.82
C GLY A 37 22.23 19.56 -15.02
N ILE A 38 21.08 19.20 -15.58
CA ILE A 38 20.15 18.21 -15.02
C ILE A 38 20.41 16.85 -15.69
N HIS A 39 20.60 15.84 -14.86
CA HIS A 39 20.81 14.45 -15.26
C HIS A 39 19.59 13.62 -14.88
N VAL A 40 19.27 12.63 -15.70
CA VAL A 40 18.16 11.70 -15.50
C VAL A 40 18.70 10.29 -15.62
N SER A 41 18.69 9.55 -14.54
CA SER A 41 19.09 8.15 -14.53
C SER A 41 18.04 7.26 -15.22
N PRO A 42 18.42 6.06 -15.68
CA PRO A 42 17.47 5.13 -16.27
C PRO A 42 16.29 4.85 -15.34
N VAL A 43 15.09 4.87 -15.89
CA VAL A 43 13.89 4.47 -15.18
C VAL A 43 13.85 2.94 -15.13
N THR A 44 13.75 2.40 -13.93
CA THR A 44 13.58 0.96 -13.71
C THR A 44 12.15 0.61 -13.36
N SER A 45 11.89 -0.69 -13.43
CA SER A 45 10.60 -1.26 -13.03
C SER A 45 10.27 -0.98 -11.57
N SER A 46 9.03 -1.14 -11.26
CA SER A 46 8.44 -1.03 -9.94
C SER A 46 9.09 -1.92 -8.87
N GLU A 47 9.08 -1.47 -7.64
CA GLU A 47 9.56 -2.21 -6.47
C GLU A 47 8.79 -3.54 -6.27
N SER A 48 9.50 -4.54 -5.76
CA SER A 48 8.86 -5.76 -5.27
C SER A 48 8.20 -5.48 -3.92
N MET A 49 6.90 -5.72 -3.80
CA MET A 49 6.18 -5.47 -2.55
C MET A 49 6.72 -6.30 -1.37
N SER A 50 7.25 -7.51 -1.64
CA SER A 50 7.82 -8.38 -0.61
C SER A 50 9.21 -7.95 -0.13
N ASP A 51 9.90 -7.09 -0.89
CA ASP A 51 11.21 -6.59 -0.51
C ASP A 51 11.13 -5.29 0.30
N LEU A 52 9.94 -4.67 0.34
CA LEU A 52 9.71 -3.46 1.12
C LEU A 52 9.49 -3.81 2.61
N PRO A 53 10.21 -3.13 3.51
CA PRO A 53 9.99 -3.30 4.96
C PRO A 53 8.58 -2.82 5.35
N PRO A 54 8.08 -3.24 6.52
CA PRO A 54 6.89 -2.65 7.09
C PRO A 54 7.10 -1.15 7.34
N PRO A 55 6.03 -0.34 7.28
CA PRO A 55 6.14 1.09 7.52
C PRO A 55 6.65 1.39 8.93
N ASP A 56 7.49 2.41 9.05
CA ASP A 56 8.01 2.87 10.33
C ASP A 56 7.38 4.21 10.71
N PHE A 57 6.75 4.24 11.89
CA PHE A 57 6.10 5.42 12.46
C PHE A 57 6.87 6.00 13.64
N ASP A 58 8.09 5.52 13.93
CA ASP A 58 8.93 6.04 15.01
C ASP A 58 9.24 7.52 14.78
N GLY A 59 9.17 8.29 15.85
CA GLY A 59 9.39 9.74 15.80
C GLY A 59 8.20 10.59 15.35
N LEU A 60 7.09 9.98 14.91
CA LEU A 60 5.86 10.71 14.66
C LEU A 60 5.15 11.01 15.99
N PRO A 61 4.65 12.24 16.21
CA PRO A 61 3.95 12.61 17.42
C PRO A 61 2.50 12.06 17.41
N MET A 62 2.36 10.73 17.52
CA MET A 62 1.08 10.04 17.36
C MET A 62 0.00 10.57 18.31
N GLU A 63 0.39 11.02 19.50
CA GLU A 63 -0.50 11.61 20.50
C GLU A 63 -1.10 12.98 20.11
N LYS A 64 -0.59 13.59 19.04
CA LYS A 64 -1.09 14.87 18.52
C LYS A 64 -2.08 14.74 17.37
N TYR A 65 -2.31 13.53 16.88
CA TYR A 65 -3.29 13.31 15.83
C TYR A 65 -4.71 13.39 16.41
N PHE A 66 -5.64 13.97 15.63
CA PHE A 66 -7.04 14.16 16.04
C PHE A 66 -7.85 12.87 15.91
N VAL A 67 -7.39 11.81 16.53
CA VAL A 67 -8.08 10.53 16.59
C VAL A 67 -8.08 10.03 18.04
N PRO A 68 -9.14 9.36 18.52
CA PRO A 68 -9.19 8.83 19.88
C PRO A 68 -8.08 7.79 20.15
N GLU A 69 -7.78 6.98 19.15
CA GLU A 69 -6.74 5.96 19.16
C GLU A 69 -5.98 6.01 17.83
N PRO A 70 -4.67 5.75 17.82
CA PRO A 70 -3.88 5.74 16.58
C PRO A 70 -4.44 4.75 15.57
N VAL A 71 -4.65 5.22 14.33
CA VAL A 71 -5.00 4.38 13.18
C VAL A 71 -3.78 4.33 12.27
N LEU A 72 -3.18 3.16 12.10
CA LEU A 72 -2.01 3.01 11.25
C LEU A 72 -2.42 2.77 9.79
N PRO A 73 -1.93 3.59 8.84
CA PRO A 73 -2.06 3.26 7.43
C PRO A 73 -1.15 2.07 7.10
N TYR A 74 -1.68 1.15 6.31
CA TYR A 74 -0.94 -0.02 5.85
C TYR A 74 -1.24 -0.27 4.37
N LEU A 75 -0.22 -0.60 3.60
CA LEU A 75 -0.33 -0.85 2.16
C LEU A 75 0.09 -2.29 1.86
N ALA A 76 -0.87 -3.12 1.52
CA ALA A 76 -0.64 -4.52 1.14
C ALA A 76 -0.42 -4.71 -0.36
N THR A 77 -0.92 -3.76 -1.17
CA THR A 77 -0.87 -3.82 -2.62
C THR A 77 -0.49 -2.46 -3.20
N ARG A 78 0.04 -2.44 -4.42
CA ARG A 78 0.21 -1.22 -5.22
C ARG A 78 -0.41 -1.39 -6.59
N GLY A 79 -1.04 -0.33 -7.05
CA GLY A 79 -1.80 -0.31 -8.28
C GLY A 79 -3.19 -0.92 -8.13
N CYS A 80 -4.04 -0.67 -9.10
CA CYS A 80 -5.39 -1.18 -9.13
C CYS A 80 -5.48 -2.43 -9.99
N TYR A 81 -6.01 -3.54 -9.44
CA TYR A 81 -6.18 -4.78 -10.19
C TYR A 81 -7.12 -4.65 -11.40
N TRP A 82 -7.99 -3.66 -11.38
CA TRP A 82 -8.87 -3.35 -12.51
C TRP A 82 -8.20 -2.46 -13.56
N GLY A 83 -7.71 -1.27 -13.18
CA GLY A 83 -6.90 -0.36 -14.00
C GLY A 83 -7.52 0.06 -15.33
N ARG A 84 -8.88 0.12 -15.45
CA ARG A 84 -9.57 0.36 -16.73
C ARG A 84 -10.58 1.51 -16.70
N CYS A 85 -10.61 2.28 -15.62
CA CYS A 85 -11.52 3.40 -15.49
C CYS A 85 -11.00 4.58 -16.31
N GLU A 86 -11.78 5.10 -17.26
CA GLU A 86 -11.35 6.15 -18.19
C GLU A 86 -11.04 7.51 -17.52
N PHE A 87 -11.56 7.72 -16.31
CA PHE A 87 -11.34 8.95 -15.53
C PHE A 87 -10.20 8.84 -14.53
N CYS A 88 -9.63 7.65 -14.35
CA CYS A 88 -8.71 7.34 -13.27
C CYS A 88 -7.29 7.15 -13.81
N ASP A 89 -6.32 7.79 -13.18
CA ASP A 89 -4.89 7.67 -13.50
C ASP A 89 -4.17 6.54 -12.75
N HIS A 90 -4.89 5.79 -11.90
CA HIS A 90 -4.39 4.58 -11.24
C HIS A 90 -4.17 3.44 -12.24
N GLY A 91 -3.08 3.39 -12.87
CA GLY A 91 -2.70 2.42 -13.89
C GLY A 91 -1.52 2.93 -14.69
N GLU A 92 -1.12 4.16 -14.40
CA GLU A 92 0.01 4.83 -15.03
C GLU A 92 1.12 5.15 -14.02
N GLY A 93 2.33 5.34 -14.51
CA GLY A 93 3.46 5.71 -13.69
C GLY A 93 3.78 4.67 -12.59
N TYR A 94 3.93 5.12 -11.35
CA TYR A 94 4.26 4.26 -10.20
C TYR A 94 3.12 3.30 -9.80
N THR A 95 1.90 3.59 -10.20
CA THR A 95 0.75 2.71 -9.97
C THR A 95 0.51 1.73 -11.12
N ALA A 96 1.36 1.73 -12.15
CA ALA A 96 1.25 0.82 -13.28
C ALA A 96 1.46 -0.65 -12.84
N GLY A 97 0.54 -1.49 -13.27
CA GLY A 97 0.51 -2.88 -12.86
C GLY A 97 0.02 -3.09 -11.42
N TYR A 98 -0.49 -4.28 -11.17
CA TYR A 98 -0.97 -4.67 -9.85
C TYR A 98 0.04 -5.60 -9.17
N ARG A 99 0.46 -5.26 -7.96
CA ARG A 99 1.42 -6.01 -7.15
C ARG A 99 0.90 -6.15 -5.73
N THR A 100 1.17 -7.26 -5.09
CA THR A 100 0.70 -7.55 -3.73
C THR A 100 1.77 -8.27 -2.91
N LYS A 101 1.81 -7.98 -1.62
CA LYS A 101 2.50 -8.82 -0.64
C LYS A 101 1.80 -10.17 -0.52
N LYS A 102 2.52 -11.18 -0.08
CA LYS A 102 1.90 -12.46 0.27
C LYS A 102 1.07 -12.32 1.53
N ILE A 103 -0.02 -13.07 1.64
CA ILE A 103 -0.90 -13.02 2.83
C ILE A 103 -0.11 -13.23 4.13
N GLN A 104 0.85 -14.14 4.14
CA GLN A 104 1.67 -14.40 5.31
C GLN A 104 2.48 -13.15 5.73
N GLU A 105 3.09 -12.45 4.76
CA GLU A 105 3.85 -11.22 4.99
C GLU A 105 2.93 -10.12 5.57
N ILE A 106 1.73 -9.96 4.99
CA ILE A 106 0.72 -9.00 5.47
C ILE A 106 0.39 -9.26 6.95
N ILE A 107 0.11 -10.50 7.31
CA ILE A 107 -0.25 -10.88 8.68
C ILE A 107 0.90 -10.63 9.65
N GLU A 108 2.12 -11.00 9.26
CA GLU A 108 3.32 -10.80 10.10
C GLU A 108 3.61 -9.32 10.33
N GLU A 109 3.53 -8.51 9.28
CA GLU A 109 3.75 -7.07 9.38
C GLU A 109 2.66 -6.37 10.20
N VAL A 110 1.39 -6.70 9.97
CA VAL A 110 0.27 -6.12 10.75
C VAL A 110 0.40 -6.50 12.23
N LYS A 111 0.76 -7.75 12.53
CA LYS A 111 1.03 -8.19 13.90
C LYS A 111 2.21 -7.42 14.51
N PHE A 112 3.31 -7.29 13.80
CA PHE A 112 4.47 -6.51 14.23
C PHE A 112 4.10 -5.05 14.52
N LEU A 113 3.37 -4.39 13.61
CA LEU A 113 2.95 -3.00 13.77
C LEU A 113 1.98 -2.83 14.95
N ARG A 114 1.00 -3.73 15.08
CA ARG A 114 0.09 -3.74 16.23
C ARG A 114 0.84 -3.79 17.55
N ASP A 115 1.78 -4.71 17.66
CA ASP A 115 2.53 -4.95 18.90
C ASP A 115 3.53 -3.80 19.17
N LYS A 116 4.25 -3.32 18.14
CA LYS A 116 5.21 -2.21 18.25
C LYS A 116 4.54 -0.90 18.68
N TYR A 117 3.41 -0.56 18.07
CA TYR A 117 2.73 0.73 18.31
C TYR A 117 1.54 0.63 19.28
N SER A 118 1.28 -0.55 19.82
CA SER A 118 0.19 -0.79 20.77
C SER A 118 -1.16 -0.27 20.25
N THR A 119 -1.44 -0.49 18.97
CA THR A 119 -2.70 -0.11 18.33
C THR A 119 -3.41 -1.30 17.70
N TYR A 120 -4.73 -1.23 17.68
CA TYR A 120 -5.59 -2.25 17.06
C TYR A 120 -6.25 -1.76 15.76
N HIS A 121 -6.03 -0.49 15.41
CA HIS A 121 -6.73 0.15 14.30
C HIS A 121 -5.83 0.30 13.08
N PHE A 122 -6.30 -0.24 11.95
CA PHE A 122 -5.58 -0.21 10.68
C PHE A 122 -6.48 0.33 9.56
N HIS A 123 -5.93 1.20 8.75
CA HIS A 123 -6.51 1.57 7.48
C HIS A 123 -5.65 1.01 6.35
N PHE A 124 -6.17 -0.02 5.65
CA PHE A 124 -5.52 -0.54 4.45
C PHE A 124 -5.76 0.45 3.33
N THR A 125 -4.69 1.17 2.95
CA THR A 125 -4.73 2.31 2.02
C THR A 125 -4.63 1.89 0.55
N ASP A 126 -4.87 0.63 0.28
CA ASP A 126 -4.85 0.06 -1.05
C ASP A 126 -5.92 0.71 -1.95
N GLU A 127 -5.60 0.96 -3.22
CA GLU A 127 -6.52 1.60 -4.18
C GLU A 127 -7.79 0.77 -4.39
N SER A 128 -7.66 -0.54 -4.41
CA SER A 128 -8.79 -1.47 -4.43
C SER A 128 -8.34 -2.89 -4.12
N TYR A 129 -8.96 -3.53 -3.15
CA TYR A 129 -8.70 -4.92 -2.82
C TYR A 129 -9.39 -5.86 -3.81
N PRO A 130 -8.67 -6.80 -4.46
CA PRO A 130 -9.31 -7.85 -5.23
C PRO A 130 -10.12 -8.76 -4.30
N PRO A 131 -11.32 -9.20 -4.70
CA PRO A 131 -12.18 -10.04 -3.85
C PRO A 131 -11.48 -11.29 -3.29
N ALA A 132 -10.65 -11.93 -4.11
CA ALA A 132 -9.92 -13.13 -3.68
C ALA A 132 -8.89 -12.83 -2.56
N LEU A 133 -8.20 -11.69 -2.63
CA LEU A 133 -7.26 -11.27 -1.58
C LEU A 133 -8.04 -10.89 -0.32
N PHE A 134 -9.11 -10.14 -0.47
CA PHE A 134 -10.00 -9.70 0.60
C PHE A 134 -10.56 -10.88 1.42
N THR A 135 -11.11 -11.88 0.73
CA THR A 135 -11.63 -13.09 1.38
C THR A 135 -10.51 -13.89 2.08
N LYS A 136 -9.35 -14.03 1.42
CA LYS A 136 -8.20 -14.75 2.02
C LYS A 136 -7.65 -14.02 3.24
N LEU A 137 -7.53 -12.69 3.17
CA LEU A 137 -7.07 -11.89 4.30
C LEU A 137 -8.02 -12.03 5.48
N SER A 138 -9.33 -11.87 5.27
CA SER A 138 -10.35 -11.99 6.32
C SER A 138 -10.27 -13.34 7.03
N ARG A 139 -10.24 -14.43 6.28
CA ARG A 139 -10.10 -15.78 6.86
C ARG A 139 -8.81 -15.96 7.64
N ARG A 140 -7.70 -15.46 7.10
CA ARG A 140 -6.42 -15.59 7.77
C ARG A 140 -6.36 -14.79 9.07
N LEU A 141 -6.97 -13.60 9.13
CA LEU A 141 -7.09 -12.80 10.36
C LEU A 141 -7.88 -13.56 11.44
N ILE A 142 -8.94 -14.27 11.04
CA ILE A 142 -9.75 -15.12 11.93
C ILE A 142 -8.93 -16.31 12.43
N ASP A 143 -8.31 -17.06 11.52
CA ASP A 143 -7.55 -18.28 11.83
C ASP A 143 -6.38 -17.99 12.79
N ASP A 144 -5.68 -16.89 12.57
CA ASP A 144 -4.55 -16.45 13.43
C ASP A 144 -5.03 -15.71 14.68
N LYS A 145 -6.34 -15.51 14.87
CA LYS A 145 -6.95 -14.77 15.97
C LYS A 145 -6.30 -13.39 16.17
N LEU A 146 -6.01 -12.73 15.05
CA LEU A 146 -5.38 -11.42 15.08
C LEU A 146 -6.45 -10.36 15.35
N ASP A 147 -6.55 -9.95 16.61
CA ASP A 147 -7.52 -8.93 17.04
C ASP A 147 -7.09 -7.55 16.53
N ILE A 148 -7.75 -7.09 15.46
CA ILE A 148 -7.61 -5.77 14.87
C ILE A 148 -8.97 -5.23 14.41
N ALA A 149 -9.09 -3.92 14.35
CA ALA A 149 -10.16 -3.22 13.67
C ALA A 149 -9.60 -2.58 12.40
N TRP A 150 -10.14 -2.96 11.24
CA TRP A 150 -9.57 -2.53 9.98
C TRP A 150 -10.60 -2.00 8.99
N THR A 151 -10.12 -1.20 8.04
CA THR A 151 -10.91 -0.59 6.97
C THR A 151 -10.14 -0.64 5.66
N THR A 152 -10.82 -0.64 4.51
CA THR A 152 -10.19 -0.59 3.19
C THR A 152 -11.12 -0.06 2.10
N HIS A 153 -10.56 0.13 0.90
CA HIS A 153 -11.29 0.48 -0.32
C HIS A 153 -11.56 -0.75 -1.18
N MET A 154 -12.73 -0.77 -1.80
CA MET A 154 -13.16 -1.86 -2.68
C MET A 154 -13.97 -1.35 -3.86
N ARG A 155 -14.04 -2.18 -4.89
CA ARG A 155 -15.01 -2.09 -5.97
C ARG A 155 -16.19 -3.02 -5.71
N PHE A 156 -17.33 -2.71 -6.32
CA PHE A 156 -18.45 -3.66 -6.38
C PHE A 156 -18.10 -4.81 -7.34
N GLU A 157 -18.18 -6.04 -6.84
CA GLU A 157 -17.91 -7.27 -7.59
C GLU A 157 -18.97 -8.32 -7.28
N GLU A 158 -19.33 -9.13 -8.27
CA GLU A 158 -20.36 -10.19 -8.10
C GLU A 158 -20.00 -11.19 -6.99
N SER A 159 -18.72 -11.52 -6.84
CA SER A 159 -18.24 -12.43 -5.80
C SER A 159 -18.49 -11.92 -4.37
N LEU A 160 -18.77 -10.64 -4.20
CA LEU A 160 -19.14 -10.04 -2.92
C LEU A 160 -20.64 -10.22 -2.58
N LEU A 161 -21.42 -10.81 -3.48
CA LEU A 161 -22.84 -11.13 -3.21
C LEU A 161 -22.99 -12.36 -2.31
N GLU A 162 -21.94 -13.13 -2.09
CA GLU A 162 -21.96 -14.30 -1.22
C GLU A 162 -22.02 -13.90 0.26
N GLU A 163 -23.07 -14.35 0.96
CA GLU A 163 -23.30 -14.01 2.37
C GLU A 163 -22.13 -14.43 3.27
N GLN A 164 -21.48 -15.55 2.97
CA GLN A 164 -20.34 -16.04 3.77
C GLN A 164 -19.14 -15.09 3.73
N VAL A 165 -18.92 -14.41 2.62
CA VAL A 165 -17.86 -13.40 2.51
C VAL A 165 -18.05 -12.30 3.56
N TRP A 166 -19.28 -11.82 3.73
CA TRP A 166 -19.57 -10.75 4.68
C TRP A 166 -19.50 -11.20 6.14
N LYS A 167 -19.84 -12.46 6.42
CA LYS A 167 -19.64 -13.04 7.74
C LYS A 167 -18.15 -13.11 8.10
N ASP A 168 -17.34 -13.64 7.19
CA ASP A 168 -15.88 -13.73 7.38
C ASP A 168 -15.27 -12.34 7.56
N VAL A 169 -15.69 -11.37 6.76
CA VAL A 169 -15.22 -9.98 6.82
C VAL A 169 -15.57 -9.32 8.16
N ALA A 170 -16.81 -9.45 8.61
CA ALA A 170 -17.23 -8.89 9.89
C ALA A 170 -16.50 -9.56 11.07
N GLU A 171 -16.34 -10.88 11.04
CA GLU A 171 -15.65 -11.65 12.07
C GLU A 171 -14.13 -11.31 12.10
N SER A 172 -13.53 -11.01 10.96
CA SER A 172 -12.12 -10.59 10.86
C SER A 172 -11.81 -9.22 11.47
N GLY A 173 -12.82 -8.50 11.95
CA GLY A 173 -12.66 -7.18 12.56
C GLY A 173 -12.79 -6.00 11.58
N CYS A 174 -13.23 -6.23 10.35
CA CYS A 174 -13.51 -5.15 9.42
C CYS A 174 -14.65 -4.27 9.93
N LYS A 175 -14.41 -2.96 10.04
CA LYS A 175 -15.36 -2.00 10.58
C LYS A 175 -16.01 -1.15 9.50
N TYR A 176 -15.30 -0.90 8.42
CA TYR A 176 -15.74 0.01 7.39
C TYR A 176 -15.15 -0.32 6.02
N LEU A 177 -15.95 -0.24 4.97
CA LEU A 177 -15.54 -0.43 3.59
C LEU A 177 -15.94 0.77 2.76
N HIS A 178 -14.97 1.32 2.05
CA HIS A 178 -15.19 2.37 1.08
C HIS A 178 -15.40 1.76 -0.30
N PHE A 179 -16.58 1.98 -0.87
CA PHE A 179 -16.88 1.55 -2.23
C PHE A 179 -16.84 2.72 -3.21
N GLY A 180 -16.15 2.54 -4.32
CA GLY A 180 -16.21 3.43 -5.46
C GLY A 180 -17.57 3.30 -6.17
N TYR A 181 -18.56 4.11 -5.76
CA TYR A 181 -19.84 4.23 -6.45
C TYR A 181 -19.83 5.49 -7.31
N GLU A 182 -19.28 5.35 -8.52
CA GLU A 182 -18.97 6.50 -9.37
C GLU A 182 -20.20 7.11 -10.03
N SER A 183 -21.22 6.30 -10.35
CA SER A 183 -22.43 6.77 -11.00
C SER A 183 -23.59 5.78 -10.84
N GLY A 184 -24.83 6.32 -10.72
CA GLY A 184 -26.06 5.54 -10.83
C GLY A 184 -26.52 5.34 -12.29
N ASN A 185 -25.76 5.80 -13.26
CA ASN A 185 -26.11 5.68 -14.67
C ASN A 185 -25.46 4.42 -15.27
N GLN A 186 -26.24 3.57 -15.95
CA GLN A 186 -25.76 2.35 -16.60
C GLN A 186 -24.80 2.58 -17.77
N ARG A 187 -24.61 3.83 -18.19
CA ARG A 187 -23.73 4.19 -19.32
C ARG A 187 -22.31 4.60 -18.91
N VAL A 188 -22.04 4.65 -17.62
CA VAL A 188 -20.73 5.03 -17.07
C VAL A 188 -20.03 3.79 -16.55
#